data_3beef673c64b76064cade63d8aa3dbc4
#
_entry.id   3beef673c64b76064cade63d8aa3dbc4
#
_cell.length_a   1.000
_cell.length_b   1.000
_cell.length_c   1.000
_cell.angle_alpha   90.00
_cell.angle_beta   90.00
_cell.angle_gamma   90.00
#
_symmetry.space_group_name_H-M   'P 1'
#
loop_
_entity.id
_entity.type
_entity.pdbx_description
1 polymer ?
#
loop_
_entity_poly.entity_id
_entity_poly.type
_entity_poly.pdbx_seq_one_letter_code
_entity_poly.pdbx_strand_id
1 'polypeptide(L)'
;MCQLTIIYKHGICNSLRWGISIPKKRVPKATHRNRIKRQMRAIIDRYLVDHPNLSDRPIGLFVIYNYDHLILFEDLNKILNRLFSRVFYSKE
;
A
#
# COMPACT_ATOMS: atom_id res chain seq x y z
N MET A 1 -12.41 -9.99 6.96
CA MET A 1 -10.97 -10.05 7.27
C MET A 1 -10.19 -9.29 6.23
N CYS A 2 -9.31 -8.41 6.65
CA CYS A 2 -8.53 -7.62 5.71
C CYS A 2 -7.35 -8.44 5.19
N GLN A 3 -7.20 -8.51 3.87
CA GLN A 3 -6.12 -9.26 3.25
C GLN A 3 -5.07 -8.35 2.62
N LEU A 4 -5.16 -7.05 2.85
CA LEU A 4 -4.07 -6.12 2.62
C LEU A 4 -3.45 -5.81 3.95
N THR A 5 -2.14 -5.97 4.04
CA THR A 5 -1.40 -5.75 5.27
C THR A 5 -0.36 -4.67 5.04
N ILE A 6 -0.25 -3.75 5.98
CA ILE A 6 0.80 -2.74 5.94
C ILE A 6 1.75 -2.98 7.12
N ILE A 7 3.01 -3.17 6.79
CA ILE A 7 4.07 -3.26 7.79
C ILE A 7 4.85 -1.95 7.70
N TYR A 8 5.03 -1.29 8.83
CA TYR A 8 5.72 -0.01 8.81
C TYR A 8 6.63 0.14 10.02
N LYS A 9 7.64 0.99 9.87
CA LYS A 9 8.60 1.23 10.92
C LYS A 9 9.08 2.67 10.84
N HIS A 10 9.11 3.33 11.99
CA HIS A 10 9.55 4.71 12.08
C HIS A 10 11.07 4.77 12.24
N GLY A 11 11.68 5.81 11.68
CA GLY A 11 13.05 6.13 11.96
C GLY A 11 14.11 5.36 11.19
N ILE A 12 13.71 4.52 10.23
CA ILE A 12 14.66 3.73 9.46
C ILE A 12 15.13 4.44 8.20
N CYS A 13 14.53 5.59 7.88
CA CYS A 13 14.92 6.37 6.71
C CYS A 13 14.60 7.83 6.98
N ASN A 14 15.13 8.71 6.14
CA ASN A 14 14.99 10.15 6.34
C ASN A 14 13.69 10.72 5.80
N SER A 15 13.04 9.99 4.91
CA SER A 15 11.78 10.42 4.34
C SER A 15 10.91 9.19 4.07
N LEU A 16 9.68 9.42 3.68
CA LEU A 16 8.76 8.33 3.43
C LEU A 16 9.25 7.43 2.31
N ARG A 17 9.32 6.14 2.59
CA ARG A 17 9.65 5.13 1.61
C ARG A 17 8.64 4.01 1.70
N TRP A 18 8.28 3.46 0.54
CA TRP A 18 7.28 2.40 0.52
C TRP A 18 7.56 1.42 -0.60
N GLY A 19 7.04 0.21 -0.40
CA GLY A 19 7.13 -0.84 -1.39
C GLY A 19 5.87 -1.68 -1.39
N ILE A 20 5.74 -2.52 -2.42
CA ILE A 20 4.58 -3.39 -2.59
C ILE A 20 5.08 -4.81 -2.76
N SER A 21 4.44 -5.75 -2.07
CA SER A 21 4.74 -7.16 -2.19
C SER A 21 3.48 -7.92 -2.59
N ILE A 22 3.61 -8.73 -3.64
CA ILE A 22 2.51 -9.58 -4.10
C ILE A 22 3.07 -10.99 -4.20
N PRO A 23 2.79 -11.85 -3.21
CA PRO A 23 3.36 -13.20 -3.20
C PRO A 23 2.93 -14.04 -4.39
N LYS A 24 3.85 -14.78 -4.96
CA LYS A 24 3.56 -15.67 -6.09
C LYS A 24 2.55 -16.73 -5.74
N LYS A 25 2.52 -17.14 -4.48
CA LYS A 25 1.55 -18.11 -4.02
C LYS A 25 0.12 -17.62 -4.21
N ARG A 26 -0.11 -16.33 -4.00
CA ARG A 26 -1.44 -15.75 -4.09
C ARG A 26 -1.83 -15.40 -5.50
N VAL A 27 -0.89 -14.84 -6.26
CA VAL A 27 -1.13 -14.41 -7.64
C VAL A 27 -0.01 -14.98 -8.51
N PRO A 28 -0.18 -16.19 -9.04
CA PRO A 28 0.91 -16.87 -9.75
C PRO A 28 1.31 -16.22 -11.07
N LYS A 29 0.36 -15.62 -11.79
CA LYS A 29 0.67 -15.05 -13.10
C LYS A 29 1.39 -13.71 -12.96
N ALA A 30 2.53 -13.58 -13.62
CA ALA A 30 3.32 -12.36 -13.58
C ALA A 30 2.55 -11.16 -14.13
N THR A 31 1.77 -11.39 -15.18
CA THR A 31 0.97 -10.30 -15.77
C THR A 31 -0.04 -9.75 -14.78
N HIS A 32 -0.65 -10.62 -13.98
CA HIS A 32 -1.59 -10.20 -12.95
C HIS A 32 -0.87 -9.43 -11.85
N ARG A 33 0.29 -9.92 -11.41
CA ARG A 33 1.05 -9.21 -10.38
C ARG A 33 1.47 -7.83 -10.85
N ASN A 34 1.90 -7.71 -12.09
CA ASN A 34 2.29 -6.41 -12.65
C ASN A 34 1.13 -5.45 -12.71
N ARG A 35 -0.06 -5.95 -13.06
CA ARG A 35 -1.26 -5.14 -13.10
C ARG A 35 -1.61 -4.62 -11.71
N ILE A 36 -1.58 -5.50 -10.72
CA ILE A 36 -1.88 -5.12 -9.34
C ILE A 36 -0.89 -4.09 -8.83
N LYS A 37 0.40 -4.31 -9.09
CA LYS A 37 1.43 -3.35 -8.67
C LYS A 37 1.18 -1.97 -9.26
N ARG A 38 0.84 -1.93 -10.56
CA ARG A 38 0.58 -0.66 -11.23
C ARG A 38 -0.62 0.05 -10.62
N GLN A 39 -1.68 -0.70 -10.33
CA GLN A 39 -2.87 -0.13 -9.72
C GLN A 39 -2.59 0.38 -8.31
N MET A 40 -1.91 -0.42 -7.50
CA MET A 40 -1.58 -0.02 -6.14
C MET A 40 -0.65 1.18 -6.12
N ARG A 41 0.32 1.20 -7.02
CA ARG A 41 1.25 2.33 -7.11
C ARG A 41 0.50 3.62 -7.46
N ALA A 42 -0.44 3.54 -8.40
CA ALA A 42 -1.24 4.70 -8.75
C ALA A 42 -2.05 5.21 -7.56
N ILE A 43 -2.64 4.30 -6.80
CA ILE A 43 -3.43 4.67 -5.62
C ILE A 43 -2.55 5.33 -4.56
N ILE A 44 -1.39 4.75 -4.30
CA ILE A 44 -0.49 5.29 -3.28
C ILE A 44 0.05 6.65 -3.70
N ASP A 45 0.46 6.79 -4.96
CA ASP A 45 0.94 8.07 -5.47
C ASP A 45 -0.10 9.15 -5.34
N ARG A 46 -1.36 8.82 -5.66
CA ARG A 46 -2.44 9.79 -5.54
C ARG A 46 -2.68 10.18 -4.09
N TYR A 47 -2.63 9.20 -3.19
CA TYR A 47 -2.80 9.47 -1.77
C TYR A 47 -1.72 10.43 -1.27
N LEU A 48 -0.49 10.22 -1.69
CA LEU A 48 0.62 11.07 -1.25
C LEU A 48 0.55 12.47 -1.85
N VAL A 49 0.03 12.59 -3.07
CA VAL A 49 -0.20 13.90 -3.67
C VAL A 49 -1.23 14.69 -2.87
N ASP A 50 -2.27 13.99 -2.41
CA ASP A 50 -3.32 14.62 -1.60
C ASP A 50 -2.87 14.92 -0.17
N HIS A 51 -1.76 14.31 0.26
CA HIS A 51 -1.23 14.49 1.62
C HIS A 51 0.27 14.76 1.56
N PRO A 52 0.68 15.91 1.01
CA PRO A 52 2.10 16.15 0.75
C PRO A 52 2.98 16.18 1.98
N ASN A 53 2.41 16.48 3.15
CA ASN A 53 3.19 16.50 4.39
C ASN A 53 3.68 15.12 4.81
N LEU A 54 3.11 14.06 4.27
CA LEU A 54 3.53 12.71 4.62
C LEU A 54 4.89 12.34 4.03
N SER A 55 5.28 12.98 2.94
CA SER A 55 6.56 12.69 2.28
C SER A 55 7.76 12.94 3.18
N ASP A 56 7.62 13.84 4.14
CA ASP A 56 8.72 14.20 5.04
C ASP A 56 8.80 13.32 6.27
N ARG A 57 7.86 12.41 6.44
CA ARG A 57 7.87 11.53 7.61
C ARG A 57 8.91 10.43 7.45
N PRO A 58 9.73 10.18 8.47
CA PRO A 58 10.77 9.14 8.38
C PRO A 58 10.17 7.75 8.61
N ILE A 59 9.32 7.32 7.70
CA ILE A 59 8.64 6.04 7.81
C ILE A 59 8.93 5.19 6.60
N GLY A 60 9.32 3.95 6.85
CA GLY A 60 9.38 2.94 5.78
C GLY A 60 8.19 2.02 5.92
N LEU A 61 7.47 1.79 4.84
CA LEU A 61 6.33 0.88 4.90
C LEU A 61 6.28 -0.05 3.71
N PHE A 62 5.63 -1.17 3.93
CA PHE A 62 5.50 -2.22 2.94
C PHE A 62 4.05 -2.66 2.90
N VAL A 63 3.46 -2.66 1.72
CA VAL A 63 2.08 -3.09 1.53
C VAL A 63 2.10 -4.49 0.94
N ILE A 64 1.47 -5.43 1.63
CA ILE A 64 1.44 -6.83 1.22
C ILE A 64 0.04 -7.19 0.73
N TYR A 65 -0.02 -7.68 -0.49
CA TYR A 65 -1.28 -8.09 -1.13
C TYR A 65 -1.46 -9.60 -0.89
N ASN A 66 -2.44 -9.95 -0.06
CA ASN A 66 -2.67 -11.34 0.30
C ASN A 66 -3.94 -11.95 -0.26
N TYR A 67 -4.57 -11.26 -1.20
CA TYR A 67 -5.72 -11.84 -1.92
C TYR A 67 -5.21 -12.86 -2.93
N ASP A 68 -5.99 -13.90 -3.15
CA ASP A 68 -5.68 -14.92 -4.14
C ASP A 68 -6.42 -14.70 -5.45
N HIS A 69 -6.99 -13.51 -5.63
CA HIS A 69 -7.70 -13.13 -6.83
C HIS A 69 -7.54 -11.63 -7.07
N LEU A 70 -7.94 -11.18 -8.24
CA LEU A 70 -7.86 -9.77 -8.59
C LEU A 70 -9.02 -9.02 -7.94
N ILE A 71 -8.69 -7.91 -7.29
CA ILE A 71 -9.68 -7.03 -6.65
C ILE A 71 -9.98 -5.87 -7.61
N LEU A 72 -11.22 -5.45 -7.64
CA LEU A 72 -11.60 -4.30 -8.44
C LEU A 72 -10.83 -3.06 -7.98
N PHE A 73 -10.44 -2.23 -8.94
CA PHE A 73 -9.65 -1.04 -8.64
C PHE A 73 -10.34 -0.15 -7.60
N GLU A 74 -11.65 0.02 -7.72
CA GLU A 74 -12.40 0.85 -6.78
C GLU A 74 -12.32 0.33 -5.35
N ASP A 75 -12.45 -0.98 -5.20
CA ASP A 75 -12.37 -1.60 -3.88
C ASP A 75 -10.96 -1.49 -3.32
N LEU A 76 -9.97 -1.73 -4.17
CA LEU A 76 -8.57 -1.63 -3.78
C LEU A 76 -8.25 -0.20 -3.33
N ASN A 77 -8.76 0.78 -4.05
CA ASN A 77 -8.58 2.19 -3.71
C ASN A 77 -9.14 2.51 -2.32
N LYS A 78 -10.36 2.05 -2.05
CA LYS A 78 -11.01 2.28 -0.76
C LYS A 78 -10.24 1.63 0.38
N ILE A 79 -9.81 0.40 0.18
CA ILE A 79 -9.09 -0.33 1.22
C ILE A 79 -7.75 0.33 1.53
N LEU A 80 -7.00 0.69 0.49
CA LEU A 80 -5.69 1.32 0.68
C LEU A 80 -5.81 2.68 1.35
N ASN A 81 -6.78 3.48 0.94
CA ASN A 81 -6.98 4.79 1.56
C ASN A 81 -7.32 4.64 3.04
N ARG A 82 -8.16 3.67 3.37
CA ARG A 82 -8.53 3.43 4.76
C ARG A 82 -7.33 2.99 5.59
N LEU A 83 -6.52 2.08 5.06
CA LEU A 83 -5.35 1.59 5.78
C LEU A 83 -4.30 2.68 5.96
N PHE A 84 -4.07 3.49 4.94
CA PHE A 84 -3.12 4.58 5.05
C PHE A 84 -3.56 5.62 6.07
N SER A 85 -4.85 5.94 6.07
CA SER A 85 -5.38 6.87 7.08
C SER A 85 -5.19 6.32 8.49
N ARG A 86 -5.37 5.02 8.65
CA ARG A 86 -5.17 4.39 9.95
C ARG A 86 -3.71 4.47 10.37
N VAL A 87 -2.78 4.25 9.44
CA VAL A 87 -1.35 4.27 9.75
C VAL A 87 -0.88 5.69 10.10
N PHE A 88 -1.32 6.68 9.33
CA PHE A 88 -0.76 8.03 9.45
C PHE A 88 -1.55 8.94 10.37
N TYR A 89 -2.84 8.67 10.56
CA TYR A 89 -3.72 9.59 11.29
C TYR A 89 -4.44 8.96 12.46
N SER A 90 -4.21 7.69 12.72
CA SER A 90 -4.84 7.04 13.86
C SER A 90 -4.26 7.59 15.15
N LYS A 91 -5.15 7.88 16.09
CA LYS A 91 -4.74 8.28 17.43
C LYS A 91 -4.95 7.11 18.37
N GLU A 92 -3.89 6.70 18.98
CA GLU A 92 -3.94 5.59 19.93
C GLU A 92 -4.10 6.07 21.35
#